data_2ce2577167a8d49b6dd2c6e694a7fbb1
#
_entry.id   2ce2577167a8d49b6dd2c6e694a7fbb1
#
_cell.length_a   1.000
_cell.length_b   1.000
_cell.length_c   1.000
_cell.angle_alpha   90.00
_cell.angle_beta   90.00
_cell.angle_gamma   90.00
#
_symmetry.space_group_name_H-M   'P 1'
#
loop_
_entity.id
_entity.type
_entity.pdbx_description
1 polymer ?
#
loop_
_entity_poly.entity_id
_entity_poly.type
_entity_poly.pdbx_seq_one_letter_code
_entity_poly.pdbx_strand_id
1 'polypeptide(L)'
;EKLILIKKKKYNLQKKSYDNFYLTHKYVTKIIDHERDEIFNKLIKPIIKINKKLKIMHITNFNQRFEGRLFYNTGKRINNGFVKLGHSVLDISDRDITHYTKSFADYDGKKKLNNFLYNSYLNYKPDLIILGHADKISNLTLSKIRLDNPNIKIAQWFLDPLMINGPDYKKNQLRFMNKYNICDANFLTTFPDAVNFL
;
A
#
# COMPACT_ATOMS: atom_id res chain seq x y z
N GLU A 1 -11.93 5.03 -21.80
CA GLU A 1 -11.95 3.78 -22.60
C GLU A 1 -11.78 3.95 -24.09
N LYS A 2 -11.78 5.14 -24.63
CA LYS A 2 -11.59 5.35 -26.07
C LYS A 2 -10.35 6.15 -26.35
N LEU A 3 -9.36 5.89 -25.63
CA LEU A 3 -8.16 6.71 -25.52
C LEU A 3 -7.12 6.44 -26.56
N ILE A 4 -7.31 5.47 -27.39
CA ILE A 4 -6.23 5.03 -28.27
C ILE A 4 -6.73 5.00 -29.69
N LEU A 5 -6.76 6.14 -30.27
CA LEU A 5 -6.98 6.18 -31.69
C LEU A 5 -5.99 7.09 -32.38
N ILE A 6 -4.92 6.47 -32.74
CA ILE A 6 -3.75 7.02 -33.40
C ILE A 6 -3.98 7.08 -34.91
N LYS A 7 -4.60 8.12 -35.39
CA LYS A 7 -4.47 8.63 -36.77
C LYS A 7 -4.93 10.07 -36.81
N LYS A 8 -4.34 10.91 -37.68
CA LYS A 8 -4.56 12.35 -37.76
C LYS A 8 -6.04 12.81 -37.66
N LYS A 9 -6.96 12.07 -38.25
CA LYS A 9 -8.40 12.30 -38.14
C LYS A 9 -8.97 12.08 -36.75
N LYS A 10 -8.27 11.34 -35.90
CA LYS A 10 -8.66 10.99 -34.54
C LYS A 10 -8.03 11.88 -33.47
N TYR A 11 -7.04 12.70 -33.82
CA TYR A 11 -6.42 13.65 -32.88
C TYR A 11 -7.44 14.64 -32.32
N ASN A 12 -8.33 15.19 -33.19
CA ASN A 12 -9.39 16.10 -32.74
C ASN A 12 -10.44 15.39 -31.87
N LEU A 13 -10.72 14.12 -32.15
CA LEU A 13 -11.60 13.29 -31.30
C LEU A 13 -10.94 12.93 -29.98
N GLN A 14 -9.64 12.67 -29.99
CA GLN A 14 -8.86 12.44 -28.77
C GLN A 14 -8.77 13.71 -27.92
N LYS A 15 -8.52 14.86 -28.52
CA LYS A 15 -8.50 16.15 -27.81
C LYS A 15 -9.85 16.43 -27.18
N LYS A 16 -10.94 16.28 -27.93
CA LYS A 16 -12.31 16.45 -27.42
C LYS A 16 -12.65 15.43 -26.32
N SER A 17 -12.18 14.19 -26.45
CA SER A 17 -12.36 13.16 -25.44
C SER A 17 -11.53 13.46 -24.19
N TYR A 18 -10.32 13.98 -24.34
CA TYR A 18 -9.46 14.41 -23.24
C TYR A 18 -10.05 15.61 -22.50
N ASP A 19 -10.53 16.60 -23.24
CA ASP A 19 -11.18 17.78 -22.66
C ASP A 19 -12.47 17.39 -21.91
N ASN A 20 -13.27 16.48 -22.46
CA ASN A 20 -14.44 15.95 -21.80
C ASN A 20 -14.07 15.12 -20.56
N PHE A 21 -13.03 14.31 -20.62
CA PHE A 21 -12.51 13.55 -19.48
C PHE A 21 -12.04 14.49 -18.38
N TYR A 22 -11.28 15.54 -18.73
CA TYR A 22 -10.78 16.51 -17.77
C TYR A 22 -11.92 17.29 -17.10
N LEU A 23 -12.92 17.73 -17.86
CA LEU A 23 -14.10 18.40 -17.33
C LEU A 23 -14.92 17.45 -16.42
N THR A 24 -15.13 16.22 -16.84
CA THR A 24 -15.84 15.20 -16.05
C THR A 24 -15.07 14.87 -14.79
N HIS A 25 -13.75 14.70 -14.88
CA HIS A 25 -12.91 14.43 -13.73
C HIS A 25 -12.94 15.59 -12.72
N LYS A 26 -12.85 16.82 -13.19
CA LYS A 26 -12.96 18.01 -12.34
C LYS A 26 -14.32 18.12 -11.65
N TYR A 27 -15.39 17.77 -12.35
CA TYR A 27 -16.74 17.75 -11.81
C TYR A 27 -16.92 16.62 -10.78
N VAL A 28 -16.50 15.42 -11.12
CA VAL A 28 -16.55 14.25 -10.23
C VAL A 28 -15.69 14.48 -8.98
N THR A 29 -14.50 15.07 -9.12
CA THR A 29 -13.66 15.42 -7.97
C THR A 29 -14.35 16.40 -7.03
N LYS A 30 -15.06 17.41 -7.57
CA LYS A 30 -15.86 18.34 -6.74
C LYS A 30 -16.98 17.64 -5.98
N ILE A 31 -17.70 16.71 -6.63
CA ILE A 31 -18.77 15.94 -6.00
C ILE A 31 -18.19 15.03 -4.92
N ILE A 32 -17.12 14.30 -5.24
CA ILE A 32 -16.45 13.40 -4.28
C ILE A 32 -15.92 14.20 -3.08
N ASP A 33 -15.36 15.36 -3.29
CA ASP A 33 -14.88 16.19 -2.19
C ASP A 33 -16.05 16.68 -1.30
N HIS A 34 -17.16 17.06 -1.89
CA HIS A 34 -18.36 17.49 -1.14
C HIS A 34 -19.01 16.30 -0.41
N GLU A 35 -19.22 15.18 -1.08
CA GLU A 35 -19.77 13.96 -0.46
C GLU A 35 -18.83 13.37 0.57
N ARG A 36 -17.52 13.41 0.31
CA ARG A 36 -16.50 13.02 1.27
C ARG A 36 -16.60 13.84 2.55
N ASP A 37 -16.73 15.16 2.45
CA ASP A 37 -16.82 16.02 3.60
C ASP A 37 -18.14 15.81 4.37
N GLU A 38 -19.25 15.54 3.65
CA GLU A 38 -20.51 15.13 4.29
C GLU A 38 -20.42 13.76 4.96
N ILE A 39 -19.82 12.76 4.30
CA ILE A 39 -19.61 11.42 4.82
C ILE A 39 -18.64 11.49 6.00
N PHE A 40 -17.55 12.25 5.87
CA PHE A 40 -16.60 12.46 6.95
C PHE A 40 -17.27 13.13 8.16
N ASN A 41 -18.09 14.14 7.95
CA ASN A 41 -18.80 14.80 9.04
C ASN A 41 -19.91 13.94 9.66
N LYS A 42 -20.52 13.01 8.90
CA LYS A 42 -21.57 12.10 9.39
C LYS A 42 -21.04 10.82 10.02
N LEU A 43 -19.96 10.25 9.47
CA LEU A 43 -19.41 8.95 9.90
C LEU A 43 -18.27 9.08 10.89
N ILE A 44 -17.56 10.17 10.88
CA ILE A 44 -16.49 10.41 11.82
C ILE A 44 -17.07 11.27 12.95
N LYS A 45 -17.70 10.62 13.94
CA LYS A 45 -17.65 11.14 15.29
C LYS A 45 -16.21 11.62 15.52
N PRO A 46 -16.00 12.80 16.13
CA PRO A 46 -14.72 13.47 16.08
C PRO A 46 -13.61 12.45 16.25
N ILE A 47 -12.81 12.30 15.22
CA ILE A 47 -11.61 11.45 15.30
C ILE A 47 -10.93 11.99 16.54
N ILE A 48 -10.89 11.18 17.57
CA ILE A 48 -10.07 11.47 18.73
C ILE A 48 -8.72 11.78 18.11
N LYS A 49 -8.33 13.05 18.11
CA LYS A 49 -7.00 13.43 17.63
C LYS A 49 -6.03 12.63 18.47
N ILE A 50 -5.56 11.52 17.93
CA ILE A 50 -4.52 10.74 18.58
C ILE A 50 -3.29 11.61 18.48
N ASN A 51 -3.10 12.47 19.47
CA ASN A 51 -1.89 13.29 19.60
C ASN A 51 -0.65 12.42 19.91
N LYS A 52 -0.86 11.10 20.06
CA LYS A 52 0.22 10.16 20.29
C LYS A 52 1.05 10.00 19.03
N LYS A 53 2.34 10.33 19.13
CA LYS A 53 3.32 10.01 18.10
C LYS A 53 3.61 8.52 18.17
N LEU A 54 3.47 7.84 17.02
CA LEU A 54 3.62 6.40 16.90
C LEU A 54 5.03 6.05 16.43
N LYS A 55 5.50 4.87 16.83
CA LYS A 55 6.61 4.17 16.20
C LYS A 55 6.05 3.24 15.13
N ILE A 56 6.30 3.54 13.88
CA ILE A 56 5.76 2.84 12.73
C ILE A 56 6.86 2.04 12.05
N MET A 57 6.64 0.74 11.84
CA MET A 57 7.48 -0.08 10.97
C MET A 57 6.78 -0.20 9.61
N HIS A 58 7.32 0.46 8.61
CA HIS A 58 6.75 0.48 7.25
C HIS A 58 7.53 -0.47 6.34
N ILE A 59 6.90 -1.54 5.91
CA ILE A 59 7.50 -2.61 5.11
C ILE A 59 6.92 -2.56 3.70
N THR A 60 7.75 -2.24 2.72
CA THR A 60 7.36 -2.19 1.31
C THR A 60 8.61 -2.21 0.43
N ASN A 61 8.41 -2.29 -0.88
CA ASN A 61 9.51 -2.15 -1.83
C ASN A 61 9.89 -0.67 -2.02
N PHE A 62 10.99 -0.23 -1.41
CA PHE A 62 11.52 1.13 -1.58
C PHE A 62 12.40 1.29 -2.81
N ASN A 63 12.69 0.21 -3.54
CA ASN A 63 13.48 0.22 -4.78
C ASN A 63 14.92 0.74 -4.63
N GLN A 64 15.54 0.53 -3.47
CA GLN A 64 16.91 0.97 -3.20
C GLN A 64 17.94 0.34 -4.15
N ARG A 65 17.71 -0.93 -4.56
CA ARG A 65 18.57 -1.66 -5.52
C ARG A 65 18.67 -1.02 -6.91
N PHE A 66 17.84 -0.01 -7.19
CA PHE A 66 17.89 0.73 -8.45
C PHE A 66 18.63 2.06 -8.35
N GLU A 67 19.48 2.21 -7.34
CA GLU A 67 20.44 3.33 -7.21
C GLU A 67 19.78 4.72 -7.34
N GLY A 68 18.63 4.86 -6.71
CA GLY A 68 17.87 6.12 -6.69
C GLY A 68 16.94 6.35 -7.88
N ARG A 69 17.06 5.61 -8.98
CA ARG A 69 16.21 5.79 -10.17
C ARG A 69 14.71 5.70 -9.87
N LEU A 70 14.31 4.88 -8.91
CA LEU A 70 12.92 4.67 -8.51
C LEU A 70 12.68 5.05 -7.03
N PHE A 71 13.47 5.95 -6.49
CA PHE A 71 13.41 6.27 -5.05
C PHE A 71 12.08 6.89 -4.64
N TYR A 72 11.41 7.64 -5.53
CA TYR A 72 10.18 8.36 -5.22
C TYR A 72 8.93 7.59 -5.66
N ASN A 73 8.75 6.40 -5.13
CA ASN A 73 7.59 5.56 -5.34
C ASN A 73 6.49 5.80 -4.29
N THR A 74 5.35 5.13 -4.42
CA THR A 74 4.22 5.26 -3.50
C THR A 74 4.60 4.92 -2.05
N GLY A 75 5.40 3.87 -1.84
CA GLY A 75 5.91 3.51 -0.51
C GLY A 75 6.66 4.67 0.14
N LYS A 76 7.56 5.33 -0.61
CA LYS A 76 8.31 6.49 -0.10
C LYS A 76 7.42 7.70 0.19
N ARG A 77 6.39 7.92 -0.64
CA ARG A 77 5.42 9.01 -0.40
C ARG A 77 4.64 8.79 0.89
N ILE A 78 4.14 7.58 1.11
CA ILE A 78 3.43 7.19 2.34
C ILE A 78 4.37 7.32 3.55
N ASN A 79 5.60 6.81 3.42
CA ASN A 79 6.62 6.92 4.48
C ASN A 79 6.88 8.37 4.89
N ASN A 80 7.08 9.25 3.90
CA ASN A 80 7.27 10.68 4.13
C ASN A 80 6.03 11.33 4.76
N GLY A 81 4.82 10.86 4.44
CA GLY A 81 3.58 11.30 5.08
C GLY A 81 3.58 11.01 6.58
N PHE A 82 3.96 9.81 7.00
CA PHE A 82 4.08 9.46 8.42
C PHE A 82 5.12 10.34 9.15
N VAL A 83 6.27 10.56 8.53
CA VAL A 83 7.31 11.43 9.11
C VAL A 83 6.80 12.86 9.25
N LYS A 84 6.11 13.42 8.23
CA LYS A 84 5.51 14.76 8.30
C LYS A 84 4.45 14.89 9.38
N LEU A 85 3.73 13.83 9.68
CA LEU A 85 2.79 13.75 10.80
C LEU A 85 3.49 13.64 12.17
N GLY A 86 4.82 13.57 12.17
CA GLY A 86 5.65 13.53 13.38
C GLY A 86 5.76 12.13 13.99
N HIS A 87 5.46 11.07 13.25
CA HIS A 87 5.72 9.70 13.68
C HIS A 87 7.20 9.34 13.50
N SER A 88 7.69 8.43 14.35
CA SER A 88 8.99 7.77 14.14
C SER A 88 8.78 6.60 13.18
N VAL A 89 9.53 6.53 12.09
CA VAL A 89 9.32 5.51 11.05
C VAL A 89 10.59 4.73 10.79
N LEU A 90 10.51 3.41 10.96
CA LEU A 90 11.52 2.46 10.49
C LEU A 90 11.05 1.87 9.16
N ASP A 91 11.73 2.22 8.07
CA ASP A 91 11.45 1.71 6.73
C ASP A 91 12.26 0.43 6.44
N ILE A 92 11.55 -0.60 5.96
CA ILE A 92 12.12 -1.90 5.60
C ILE A 92 11.77 -2.21 4.15
N SER A 93 12.79 -2.28 3.28
CA SER A 93 12.60 -2.63 1.87
C SER A 93 12.68 -4.14 1.68
N ASP A 94 11.52 -4.80 1.63
CA ASP A 94 11.42 -6.26 1.55
C ASP A 94 12.13 -6.85 0.34
N ARG A 95 11.92 -6.26 -0.85
CA ARG A 95 12.50 -6.75 -2.10
C ARG A 95 13.99 -6.44 -2.23
N ASP A 96 14.44 -5.33 -1.67
CA ASP A 96 15.86 -4.99 -1.69
C ASP A 96 16.66 -5.91 -0.74
N ILE A 97 16.14 -6.13 0.47
CA ILE A 97 16.75 -7.08 1.41
C ILE A 97 16.81 -8.49 0.79
N THR A 98 15.69 -9.00 0.24
CA THR A 98 15.74 -10.32 -0.41
C THR A 98 16.71 -10.38 -1.56
N HIS A 99 16.87 -9.29 -2.33
CA HIS A 99 17.81 -9.23 -3.44
C HIS A 99 19.26 -9.34 -2.97
N TYR A 100 19.62 -8.56 -1.94
CA TYR A 100 21.00 -8.51 -1.43
C TYR A 100 21.40 -9.69 -0.54
N THR A 101 20.41 -10.42 0.02
CA THR A 101 20.69 -11.48 1.00
C THR A 101 20.58 -12.89 0.46
N LYS A 102 20.34 -13.06 -0.83
CA LYS A 102 20.34 -14.39 -1.49
C LYS A 102 21.62 -15.16 -1.22
N SER A 103 21.49 -16.45 -0.99
CA SER A 103 22.62 -17.36 -0.80
C SER A 103 22.21 -18.79 -1.14
N PHE A 104 23.16 -19.73 -1.20
CA PHE A 104 22.87 -21.15 -1.42
C PHE A 104 21.86 -21.71 -0.38
N ALA A 105 21.94 -21.27 0.87
CA ALA A 105 21.06 -21.72 1.95
C ALA A 105 19.72 -20.94 2.01
N ASP A 106 19.58 -19.83 1.28
CA ASP A 106 18.39 -18.98 1.22
C ASP A 106 18.28 -18.37 -0.17
N TYR A 107 17.95 -19.23 -1.13
CA TYR A 107 17.97 -18.90 -2.57
C TYR A 107 17.09 -17.69 -2.93
N ASP A 108 15.94 -17.54 -2.29
CA ASP A 108 15.03 -16.42 -2.54
C ASP A 108 15.17 -15.26 -1.51
N GLY A 109 16.09 -15.38 -0.54
CA GLY A 109 16.38 -14.36 0.48
C GLY A 109 15.27 -14.15 1.52
N LYS A 110 14.21 -14.97 1.50
CA LYS A 110 13.06 -14.78 2.38
C LYS A 110 13.35 -15.14 3.82
N LYS A 111 14.15 -16.17 4.07
CA LYS A 111 14.50 -16.57 5.44
C LYS A 111 15.23 -15.45 6.15
N LYS A 112 16.25 -14.88 5.50
CA LYS A 112 17.02 -13.75 6.05
C LYS A 112 16.17 -12.49 6.21
N LEU A 113 15.29 -12.18 5.23
CA LEU A 113 14.34 -11.07 5.35
C LEU A 113 13.45 -11.22 6.58
N ASN A 114 12.85 -12.39 6.78
CA ASN A 114 11.90 -12.60 7.88
C ASN A 114 12.61 -12.60 9.25
N ASN A 115 13.84 -13.11 9.33
CA ASN A 115 14.67 -12.99 10.53
C ASN A 115 15.04 -11.53 10.80
N PHE A 116 15.44 -10.78 9.76
CA PHE A 116 15.73 -9.35 9.87
C PHE A 116 14.51 -8.57 10.37
N LEU A 117 13.35 -8.84 9.81
CA LEU A 117 12.10 -8.21 10.22
C LEU A 117 11.79 -8.46 11.69
N TYR A 118 11.89 -9.71 12.14
CA TYR A 118 11.62 -10.07 13.53
C TYR A 118 12.60 -9.41 14.50
N ASN A 119 13.89 -9.43 14.18
CA ASN A 119 14.92 -8.75 14.99
C ASN A 119 14.70 -7.23 15.01
N SER A 120 14.33 -6.64 13.88
CA SER A 120 14.00 -5.21 13.81
C SER A 120 12.78 -4.88 14.69
N TYR A 121 11.77 -5.75 14.72
CA TYR A 121 10.64 -5.63 15.62
C TYR A 121 11.07 -5.65 17.09
N LEU A 122 11.89 -6.61 17.49
CA LEU A 122 12.38 -6.72 18.87
C LEU A 122 13.14 -5.47 19.33
N ASN A 123 13.96 -4.90 18.46
CA ASN A 123 14.80 -3.73 18.75
C ASN A 123 13.97 -2.43 18.70
N TYR A 124 13.16 -2.26 17.67
CA TYR A 124 12.43 -1.01 17.43
C TYR A 124 11.16 -0.89 18.26
N LYS A 125 10.50 -2.01 18.57
CA LYS A 125 9.23 -2.09 19.33
C LYS A 125 8.18 -1.13 18.76
N PRO A 126 7.68 -1.37 17.52
CA PRO A 126 6.71 -0.50 16.87
C PRO A 126 5.34 -0.58 17.56
N ASP A 127 4.59 0.53 17.49
CA ASP A 127 3.15 0.56 17.83
C ASP A 127 2.31 0.02 16.67
N LEU A 128 2.81 0.18 15.42
CA LEU A 128 2.09 -0.14 14.19
C LEU A 128 3.04 -0.70 13.14
N ILE A 129 2.62 -1.77 12.48
CA ILE A 129 3.28 -2.33 11.30
C ILE A 129 2.40 -2.02 10.09
N ILE A 130 2.98 -1.41 9.06
CA ILE A 130 2.32 -1.13 7.78
C ILE A 130 2.97 -1.95 6.68
N LEU A 131 2.17 -2.75 5.99
CA LEU A 131 2.59 -3.60 4.88
C LEU A 131 2.16 -2.97 3.54
N GLY A 132 3.11 -2.75 2.64
CA GLY A 132 2.83 -2.31 1.28
C GLY A 132 3.28 -3.34 0.26
N HIS A 133 2.38 -4.14 -0.29
CA HIS A 133 2.73 -5.25 -1.19
C HIS A 133 3.81 -6.20 -0.63
N ALA A 134 3.79 -6.42 0.67
CA ALA A 134 4.81 -7.17 1.40
C ALA A 134 4.67 -8.70 1.22
N ASP A 135 4.60 -9.14 -0.03
CA ASP A 135 4.43 -10.54 -0.42
C ASP A 135 5.62 -11.45 -0.08
N LYS A 136 6.76 -10.87 0.27
CA LYS A 136 7.94 -11.62 0.74
C LYS A 136 7.93 -11.89 2.25
N ILE A 137 7.07 -11.19 2.99
CA ILE A 137 6.94 -11.38 4.44
C ILE A 137 6.08 -12.60 4.72
N SER A 138 6.55 -13.47 5.61
CA SER A 138 5.81 -14.66 6.04
C SER A 138 4.72 -14.31 7.04
N ASN A 139 3.55 -14.92 6.89
CA ASN A 139 2.49 -14.82 7.89
C ASN A 139 2.92 -15.42 9.23
N LEU A 140 3.78 -16.45 9.23
CA LEU A 140 4.34 -17.01 10.46
C LEU A 140 5.15 -15.96 11.24
N THR A 141 5.93 -15.12 10.55
CA THR A 141 6.68 -14.04 11.20
C THR A 141 5.73 -12.99 11.80
N LEU A 142 4.69 -12.61 11.08
CA LEU A 142 3.69 -11.66 11.59
C LEU A 142 2.90 -12.24 12.77
N SER A 143 2.53 -13.54 12.71
CA SER A 143 1.87 -14.23 13.79
C SER A 143 2.75 -14.32 15.04
N LYS A 144 4.05 -14.60 14.86
CA LYS A 144 5.01 -14.59 15.97
C LYS A 144 5.09 -13.22 16.63
N ILE A 145 5.19 -12.15 15.85
CA ILE A 145 5.19 -10.78 16.37
C ILE A 145 3.89 -10.49 17.15
N ARG A 146 2.74 -10.98 16.67
CA ARG A 146 1.46 -10.79 17.35
C ARG A 146 1.34 -11.62 18.63
N LEU A 147 1.97 -12.79 18.69
CA LEU A 147 2.06 -13.57 19.92
C LEU A 147 2.91 -12.88 20.98
N ASP A 148 4.03 -12.28 20.58
CA ASP A 148 4.91 -11.53 21.48
C ASP A 148 4.27 -10.21 21.95
N ASN A 149 3.43 -9.59 21.11
CA ASN A 149 2.70 -8.36 21.43
C ASN A 149 1.28 -8.41 20.86
N PRO A 150 0.29 -8.91 21.64
CA PRO A 150 -1.11 -8.98 21.18
C PRO A 150 -1.75 -7.61 20.86
N ASN A 151 -1.19 -6.53 21.39
CA ASN A 151 -1.71 -5.17 21.16
C ASN A 151 -1.18 -4.51 19.87
N ILE A 152 -0.18 -5.12 19.23
CA ILE A 152 0.39 -4.54 18.00
C ILE A 152 -0.68 -4.47 16.92
N LYS A 153 -0.71 -3.33 16.21
CA LYS A 153 -1.59 -3.17 15.05
C LYS A 153 -0.82 -3.44 13.77
N ILE A 154 -1.45 -4.19 12.87
CA ILE A 154 -0.90 -4.53 11.57
C ILE A 154 -1.91 -4.08 10.52
N ALA A 155 -1.48 -3.28 9.56
CA ALA A 155 -2.32 -2.85 8.46
C ALA A 155 -1.61 -3.09 7.12
N GLN A 156 -2.37 -3.23 6.05
CA GLN A 156 -1.81 -3.24 4.70
C GLN A 156 -2.46 -2.18 3.82
N TRP A 157 -1.68 -1.69 2.86
CA TRP A 157 -2.19 -0.94 1.73
C TRP A 157 -1.87 -1.68 0.43
N PHE A 158 -2.83 -1.67 -0.50
CA PHE A 158 -2.74 -2.41 -1.75
C PHE A 158 -3.29 -1.56 -2.90
N LEU A 159 -2.46 -1.33 -3.93
CA LEU A 159 -2.76 -0.40 -5.01
C LEU A 159 -3.03 -1.10 -6.34
N ASP A 160 -2.68 -2.39 -6.46
CA ASP A 160 -2.90 -3.12 -7.71
C ASP A 160 -4.40 -3.39 -7.91
N PRO A 161 -4.88 -3.39 -9.17
CA PRO A 161 -6.29 -3.58 -9.46
C PRO A 161 -6.83 -4.92 -8.94
N LEU A 162 -7.97 -4.89 -8.25
CA LEU A 162 -8.70 -6.05 -7.76
C LEU A 162 -10.05 -6.24 -8.48
N MET A 163 -10.24 -5.56 -9.60
CA MET A 163 -11.44 -5.71 -10.43
C MET A 163 -11.41 -7.02 -11.20
N ILE A 164 -12.53 -7.74 -11.21
CA ILE A 164 -12.75 -8.87 -12.12
C ILE A 164 -12.50 -8.38 -13.55
N ASN A 165 -11.75 -9.13 -14.34
CA ASN A 165 -11.29 -8.76 -15.69
C ASN A 165 -10.26 -7.61 -15.74
N GLY A 166 -9.77 -7.13 -14.61
CA GLY A 166 -8.64 -6.21 -14.55
C GLY A 166 -7.30 -6.93 -14.77
N PRO A 167 -6.24 -6.18 -15.08
CA PRO A 167 -4.92 -6.76 -15.29
C PRO A 167 -4.43 -7.49 -14.04
N ASP A 168 -3.91 -8.70 -14.23
CA ASP A 168 -3.37 -9.55 -13.15
C ASP A 168 -4.36 -9.85 -11.99
N TYR A 169 -5.68 -9.76 -12.22
CA TYR A 169 -6.70 -9.88 -11.18
C TYR A 169 -6.47 -11.06 -10.21
N LYS A 170 -6.37 -12.29 -10.73
CA LYS A 170 -6.20 -13.50 -9.89
C LYS A 170 -4.94 -13.44 -9.04
N LYS A 171 -3.85 -12.96 -9.60
CA LYS A 171 -2.56 -12.81 -8.91
C LYS A 171 -2.62 -11.73 -7.84
N ASN A 172 -3.24 -10.60 -8.15
CA ASN A 172 -3.42 -9.50 -7.21
C ASN A 172 -4.34 -9.90 -6.06
N GLN A 173 -5.44 -10.59 -6.36
CA GLN A 173 -6.35 -11.15 -5.36
C GLN A 173 -5.63 -12.09 -4.39
N LEU A 174 -4.86 -13.06 -4.91
CA LEU A 174 -4.10 -14.00 -4.08
C LEU A 174 -3.09 -13.26 -3.18
N ARG A 175 -2.39 -12.26 -3.70
CA ARG A 175 -1.42 -11.46 -2.94
C ARG A 175 -2.10 -10.67 -1.83
N PHE A 176 -3.23 -10.04 -2.12
CA PHE A 176 -4.00 -9.29 -1.15
C PHE A 176 -4.57 -10.20 -0.06
N MET A 177 -5.26 -11.27 -0.46
CA MET A 177 -5.90 -12.23 0.46
C MET A 177 -4.88 -12.94 1.36
N ASN A 178 -3.65 -13.13 0.91
CA ASN A 178 -2.59 -13.73 1.71
C ASN A 178 -2.33 -12.97 3.02
N LYS A 179 -2.57 -11.66 3.06
CA LYS A 179 -2.37 -10.82 4.24
C LYS A 179 -3.67 -10.37 4.91
N TYR A 180 -4.80 -10.54 4.23
CA TYR A 180 -6.08 -9.99 4.64
C TYR A 180 -6.44 -10.32 6.10
N ASN A 181 -6.40 -11.61 6.46
CA ASN A 181 -6.82 -12.09 7.78
C ASN A 181 -5.82 -11.79 8.91
N ILE A 182 -4.57 -11.46 8.58
CA ILE A 182 -3.57 -11.14 9.60
C ILE A 182 -3.49 -9.64 9.89
N CYS A 183 -4.10 -8.82 9.04
CA CYS A 183 -4.15 -7.37 9.20
C CYS A 183 -5.40 -6.95 9.97
N ASP A 184 -5.25 -5.96 10.85
CA ASP A 184 -6.36 -5.30 11.55
C ASP A 184 -7.09 -4.31 10.64
N ALA A 185 -6.41 -3.80 9.61
CA ALA A 185 -6.99 -2.89 8.62
C ALA A 185 -6.38 -3.12 7.23
N ASN A 186 -7.22 -2.97 6.20
CA ASN A 186 -6.84 -3.17 4.81
C ASN A 186 -7.28 -1.93 4.00
N PHE A 187 -6.31 -1.23 3.40
CA PHE A 187 -6.53 -0.04 2.59
C PHE A 187 -6.39 -0.37 1.11
N LEU A 188 -7.43 -0.15 0.35
CA LEU A 188 -7.51 -0.44 -1.07
C LEU A 188 -7.76 0.82 -1.88
N THR A 189 -7.26 0.86 -3.12
CA THR A 189 -7.62 1.87 -4.12
C THR A 189 -8.70 1.39 -5.08
N THR A 190 -9.08 0.12 -5.02
CA THR A 190 -10.14 -0.46 -5.84
C THR A 190 -11.51 -0.12 -5.22
N PHE A 191 -12.48 0.20 -6.04
CA PHE A 191 -13.85 0.51 -5.61
C PHE A 191 -14.46 -0.63 -4.80
N PRO A 192 -15.26 -0.34 -3.74
CA PRO A 192 -15.88 -1.37 -2.90
C PRO A 192 -16.68 -2.40 -3.68
N ASP A 193 -17.49 -1.96 -4.64
CA ASP A 193 -18.33 -2.85 -5.46
C ASP A 193 -17.55 -3.83 -6.34
N ALA A 194 -16.28 -3.56 -6.58
CA ALA A 194 -15.41 -4.43 -7.37
C ALA A 194 -14.70 -5.49 -6.51
N VAL A 195 -14.85 -5.47 -5.20
CA VAL A 195 -14.19 -6.40 -4.25
C VAL A 195 -15.20 -7.27 -3.49
N ASN A 196 -16.26 -7.70 -4.17
CA ASN A 196 -17.34 -8.53 -3.62
C ASN A 196 -16.89 -9.89 -3.05
N PHE A 197 -15.60 -10.21 -3.16
CA PHE A 197 -15.00 -11.43 -2.60
C PHE A 197 -14.47 -11.23 -1.15
N LEU A 198 -14.59 -10.04 -0.60
CA LEU A 198 -14.24 -9.69 0.78
C LEU A 198 -15.45 -9.76 1.69
#